data_bdf30bece81776d5423f56c34d7123c5
#
_entry.id   bdf30bece81776d5423f56c34d7123c5
#
_cell.length_a   1.000
_cell.length_b   1.000
_cell.length_c   1.000
_cell.angle_alpha   90.00
_cell.angle_beta   90.00
_cell.angle_gamma   90.00
#
_symmetry.space_group_name_H-M   'P 1'
#
loop_
_entity.id
_entity.type
_entity.pdbx_description
1 polymer ?
#
loop_
_entity_poly.entity_id
_entity_poly.type
_entity_poly.pdbx_seq_one_letter_code
_entity_poly.pdbx_strand_id
1 'polypeptide(L)'
;DTGSVFGCGLAAFNCKLRIYYLEAGLRSGNLQHPYPEEGYRQMIARIADVNFTPTELSAQNLINEKVHGKIHIVGNSVLDNLIEFGKPTMLNKILITLHRREDHHWMDSWFNEIEKLALEYPHYEFIIPIHPNPNVQKHRHILKNVTVLEPLEHKDLIKILMESNLIISDSGGLQEEGSFFNKKVIVCRKTTERPEGISTGHL
;
A
#
# COMPACT_ATOMS: atom_id res chain seq x y z
N ASP A 1 -5.65 -3.69 -9.96
CA ASP A 1 -5.46 -5.13 -9.69
C ASP A 1 -6.61 -5.76 -8.90
N THR A 2 -7.76 -5.15 -8.89
CA THR A 2 -8.96 -5.71 -8.28
C THR A 2 -9.71 -6.62 -9.26
N GLY A 3 -10.67 -7.42 -8.75
CA GLY A 3 -11.54 -8.21 -9.60
C GLY A 3 -12.34 -7.37 -10.60
N SER A 4 -12.72 -6.15 -10.23
CA SER A 4 -13.39 -5.20 -11.13
C SER A 4 -12.50 -4.78 -12.30
N VAL A 5 -11.25 -4.44 -12.03
CA VAL A 5 -10.27 -4.07 -13.07
C VAL A 5 -10.04 -5.23 -14.03
N PHE A 6 -9.85 -6.44 -13.50
CA PHE A 6 -9.69 -7.63 -14.34
C PHE A 6 -10.96 -7.92 -15.16
N GLY A 7 -12.15 -7.84 -14.53
CA GLY A 7 -13.42 -8.04 -15.23
C GLY A 7 -13.65 -7.04 -16.35
N CYS A 8 -13.38 -5.76 -16.13
CA CYS A 8 -13.45 -4.72 -17.17
C CYS A 8 -12.42 -4.99 -18.30
N GLY A 9 -11.19 -5.36 -17.95
CA GLY A 9 -10.16 -5.71 -18.93
C GLY A 9 -10.56 -6.90 -19.80
N LEU A 10 -11.11 -7.95 -19.19
CA LEU A 10 -11.59 -9.13 -19.93
C LEU A 10 -12.77 -8.79 -20.85
N ALA A 11 -13.71 -7.96 -20.40
CA ALA A 11 -14.81 -7.47 -21.22
C ALA A 11 -14.30 -6.64 -22.41
N ALA A 12 -13.36 -5.73 -22.16
CA ALA A 12 -12.73 -4.93 -23.22
C ALA A 12 -12.01 -5.81 -24.25
N PHE A 13 -11.28 -6.83 -23.80
CA PHE A 13 -10.62 -7.79 -24.66
C PHE A 13 -11.62 -8.53 -25.56
N ASN A 14 -12.72 -9.04 -25.01
CA ASN A 14 -13.78 -9.69 -25.77
C ASN A 14 -14.45 -8.76 -26.79
N CYS A 15 -14.55 -7.47 -26.47
CA CYS A 15 -15.07 -6.44 -27.37
C CYS A 15 -14.02 -5.90 -28.37
N LYS A 16 -12.81 -6.44 -28.38
CA LYS A 16 -11.68 -5.97 -29.21
C LYS A 16 -11.34 -4.49 -28.99
N LEU A 17 -11.53 -3.99 -27.77
CA LEU A 17 -11.14 -2.65 -27.36
C LEU A 17 -9.66 -2.67 -26.89
N ARG A 18 -8.96 -1.54 -27.08
CA ARG A 18 -7.58 -1.42 -26.58
C ARG A 18 -7.56 -1.31 -25.06
N ILE A 19 -6.62 -2.01 -24.44
CA ILE A 19 -6.44 -2.06 -23.01
C ILE A 19 -5.13 -1.37 -22.64
N TYR A 20 -5.24 -0.31 -21.83
CA TYR A 20 -4.13 0.42 -21.25
C TYR A 20 -4.11 0.11 -19.76
N TYR A 21 -3.07 -0.58 -19.30
CA TYR A 21 -2.95 -1.03 -17.92
C TYR A 21 -1.97 -0.15 -17.15
N LEU A 22 -2.50 0.63 -16.20
CA LEU A 22 -1.71 1.46 -15.28
C LEU A 22 -1.23 0.64 -14.08
N GLU A 23 -0.09 1.02 -13.50
CA GLU A 23 0.54 0.34 -12.37
C GLU A 23 0.87 -1.14 -12.69
N ALA A 24 1.23 -1.39 -13.95
CA ALA A 24 1.52 -2.73 -14.45
C ALA A 24 2.86 -3.26 -13.92
N GLY A 25 2.96 -4.59 -13.81
CA GLY A 25 4.24 -5.25 -13.54
C GLY A 25 4.63 -5.40 -12.08
N LEU A 26 3.81 -4.94 -11.12
CA LEU A 26 4.00 -5.29 -9.71
C LEU A 26 3.81 -6.79 -9.54
N ARG A 27 4.77 -7.46 -8.87
CA ARG A 27 4.75 -8.91 -8.64
C ARG A 27 5.24 -9.28 -7.25
N SER A 28 4.50 -10.15 -6.60
CA SER A 28 4.96 -10.86 -5.39
C SER A 28 5.58 -12.21 -5.74
N GLY A 29 5.30 -12.74 -6.92
CA GLY A 29 5.68 -14.09 -7.35
C GLY A 29 4.91 -15.20 -6.65
N ASN A 30 3.91 -14.88 -5.83
CA ASN A 30 3.12 -15.85 -5.08
C ASN A 30 1.62 -15.60 -5.29
N LEU A 31 0.95 -16.49 -6.02
CA LEU A 31 -0.49 -16.36 -6.33
C LEU A 31 -1.40 -16.36 -5.07
N GLN A 32 -0.88 -16.77 -3.94
CA GLN A 32 -1.62 -16.77 -2.68
C GLN A 32 -1.43 -15.47 -1.86
N HIS A 33 -0.47 -14.59 -2.26
CA HIS A 33 -0.13 -13.39 -1.52
C HIS A 33 0.34 -12.25 -2.44
N PRO A 34 -0.47 -11.18 -2.61
CA PRO A 34 -1.87 -11.02 -2.17
C PRO A 34 -2.82 -11.85 -3.03
N TYR A 35 -3.80 -12.45 -2.41
CA TYR A 35 -4.84 -13.21 -3.10
C TYR A 35 -6.15 -12.41 -3.13
N PRO A 36 -6.82 -12.31 -4.28
CA PRO A 36 -6.52 -12.87 -5.62
C PRO A 36 -5.71 -11.92 -6.53
N GLU A 37 -5.23 -10.80 -6.03
CA GLU A 37 -4.67 -9.67 -6.79
C GLU A 37 -3.47 -10.08 -7.65
N GLU A 38 -2.55 -10.90 -7.13
CA GLU A 38 -1.38 -11.34 -7.90
C GLU A 38 -1.78 -12.08 -9.18
N GLY A 39 -2.80 -12.94 -9.09
CA GLY A 39 -3.33 -13.63 -10.26
C GLY A 39 -3.96 -12.68 -11.28
N TYR A 40 -4.73 -11.70 -10.80
CA TYR A 40 -5.35 -10.70 -11.67
C TYR A 40 -4.31 -9.81 -12.38
N ARG A 41 -3.24 -9.42 -11.66
CA ARG A 41 -2.11 -8.67 -12.25
C ARG A 41 -1.46 -9.40 -13.40
N GLN A 42 -1.19 -10.70 -13.21
CA GLN A 42 -0.57 -11.52 -14.25
C GLN A 42 -1.50 -11.71 -15.46
N MET A 43 -2.77 -11.97 -15.22
CA MET A 43 -3.75 -12.18 -16.29
C MET A 43 -4.00 -10.93 -17.12
N ILE A 44 -4.21 -9.76 -16.48
CA ILE A 44 -4.49 -8.52 -17.22
C ILE A 44 -3.27 -8.05 -18.02
N ALA A 45 -2.07 -8.21 -17.49
CA ALA A 45 -0.84 -7.86 -18.21
C ALA A 45 -0.67 -8.64 -19.52
N ARG A 46 -1.21 -9.86 -19.59
CA ARG A 46 -1.16 -10.71 -20.81
C ARG A 46 -2.06 -10.20 -21.93
N ILE A 47 -3.17 -9.54 -21.60
CA ILE A 47 -4.17 -9.07 -22.58
C ILE A 47 -4.09 -7.57 -22.82
N ALA A 48 -3.26 -6.84 -22.09
CA ALA A 48 -3.07 -5.41 -22.26
C ALA A 48 -2.25 -5.09 -23.52
N ASP A 49 -2.71 -4.09 -24.31
CA ASP A 49 -1.97 -3.56 -25.46
C ASP A 49 -0.79 -2.68 -25.00
N VAL A 50 -0.96 -1.97 -23.89
CA VAL A 50 0.06 -1.11 -23.29
C VAL A 50 0.07 -1.29 -21.79
N ASN A 51 1.27 -1.50 -21.25
CA ASN A 51 1.54 -1.61 -19.83
C ASN A 51 2.34 -0.40 -19.36
N PHE A 52 1.77 0.43 -18.50
CA PHE A 52 2.45 1.54 -17.85
C PHE A 52 2.96 1.09 -16.48
N THR A 53 4.28 0.98 -16.35
CA THR A 53 4.93 0.44 -15.14
C THR A 53 5.44 1.57 -14.25
N PRO A 54 5.33 1.43 -12.92
CA PRO A 54 5.84 2.45 -11.99
C PRO A 54 7.36 2.48 -11.89
N THR A 55 8.04 1.34 -12.06
CA THR A 55 9.49 1.22 -11.88
C THR A 55 10.13 0.37 -12.97
N GLU A 56 11.48 0.43 -13.04
CA GLU A 56 12.26 -0.46 -13.90
C GLU A 56 12.10 -1.93 -13.53
N LEU A 57 12.02 -2.23 -12.23
CA LEU A 57 11.79 -3.61 -11.76
C LEU A 57 10.44 -4.13 -12.24
N SER A 58 9.40 -3.32 -12.15
CA SER A 58 8.06 -3.68 -12.66
C SER A 58 8.07 -3.92 -14.16
N ALA A 59 8.81 -3.11 -14.93
CA ALA A 59 8.99 -3.32 -16.36
C ALA A 59 9.76 -4.63 -16.63
N GLN A 60 10.82 -4.90 -15.86
CA GLN A 60 11.61 -6.12 -16.02
C GLN A 60 10.79 -7.38 -15.72
N ASN A 61 9.88 -7.35 -14.75
CA ASN A 61 8.94 -8.45 -14.49
C ASN A 61 8.12 -8.80 -15.75
N LEU A 62 7.57 -7.79 -16.42
CA LEU A 62 6.78 -7.98 -17.64
C LEU A 62 7.62 -8.49 -18.81
N ILE A 63 8.86 -8.00 -18.95
CA ILE A 63 9.81 -8.48 -19.97
C ILE A 63 10.12 -9.95 -19.73
N ASN A 64 10.43 -10.34 -18.50
CA ASN A 64 10.72 -11.73 -18.14
C ASN A 64 9.53 -12.65 -18.38
N GLU A 65 8.32 -12.17 -18.15
CA GLU A 65 7.07 -12.88 -18.43
C GLU A 65 6.70 -12.91 -19.92
N LYS A 66 7.43 -12.17 -20.76
CA LYS A 66 7.19 -12.07 -22.21
C LYS A 66 5.75 -11.67 -22.52
N VAL A 67 5.24 -10.62 -21.85
CA VAL A 67 3.92 -10.07 -22.18
C VAL A 67 3.92 -9.48 -23.58
N HIS A 68 2.76 -9.49 -24.25
CA HIS A 68 2.66 -9.06 -25.64
C HIS A 68 2.63 -7.54 -25.80
N GLY A 69 2.03 -6.82 -24.86
CA GLY A 69 1.83 -5.37 -24.95
C GLY A 69 3.12 -4.55 -24.85
N LYS A 70 3.04 -3.28 -25.30
CA LYS A 70 4.14 -2.32 -25.12
C LYS A 70 4.33 -2.03 -23.65
N ILE A 71 5.56 -1.81 -23.22
CA ILE A 71 5.92 -1.50 -21.84
C ILE A 71 6.52 -0.10 -21.80
N HIS A 72 5.98 0.76 -20.94
CA HIS A 72 6.48 2.12 -20.69
C HIS A 72 6.65 2.35 -19.20
N ILE A 73 7.82 2.80 -18.78
CA ILE A 73 8.09 3.21 -17.40
C ILE A 73 7.63 4.66 -17.27
N VAL A 74 6.64 4.92 -16.39
CA VAL A 74 5.99 6.22 -16.26
C VAL A 74 6.03 6.77 -14.83
N GLY A 75 6.58 6.02 -13.88
CA GLY A 75 6.47 6.34 -12.46
C GLY A 75 5.12 5.93 -11.88
N ASN A 76 4.89 6.27 -10.63
CA ASN A 76 3.64 5.97 -9.94
C ASN A 76 2.72 7.21 -9.96
N SER A 77 1.59 7.11 -10.65
CA SER A 77 0.62 8.20 -10.79
C SER A 77 -0.02 8.66 -9.47
N VAL A 78 0.00 7.82 -8.44
CA VAL A 78 -0.46 8.20 -7.09
C VAL A 78 0.39 9.34 -6.52
N LEU A 79 1.69 9.34 -6.81
CA LEU A 79 2.63 10.32 -6.28
C LEU A 79 2.41 11.73 -6.87
N ASP A 80 1.85 11.84 -8.06
CA ASP A 80 1.55 13.13 -8.70
C ASP A 80 0.60 13.98 -7.84
N ASN A 81 -0.35 13.32 -7.17
CA ASN A 81 -1.30 13.98 -6.27
C ASN A 81 -0.66 14.46 -4.96
N LEU A 82 0.53 13.95 -4.61
CA LEU A 82 1.20 14.30 -3.35
C LEU A 82 2.01 15.60 -3.47
N ILE A 83 2.33 16.04 -4.67
CA ILE A 83 3.10 17.27 -4.93
C ILE A 83 2.39 18.49 -4.34
N GLU A 84 1.05 18.50 -4.35
CA GLU A 84 0.24 19.60 -3.84
C GLU A 84 0.36 19.81 -2.33
N PHE A 85 0.78 18.79 -1.56
CA PHE A 85 0.84 18.88 -0.10
C PHE A 85 2.06 19.64 0.43
N GLY A 86 3.06 19.90 -0.40
CA GLY A 86 4.25 20.66 -0.01
C GLY A 86 5.27 19.83 0.78
N LYS A 87 6.03 20.50 1.64
CA LYS A 87 7.12 19.84 2.40
C LYS A 87 6.60 19.19 3.68
N PRO A 88 7.06 17.97 4.00
CA PRO A 88 6.69 17.31 5.25
C PRO A 88 7.31 18.02 6.45
N THR A 89 6.63 17.96 7.58
CA THR A 89 7.12 18.35 8.89
C THR A 89 7.35 17.10 9.73
N MET A 90 8.28 17.14 10.68
CA MET A 90 8.49 16.04 11.62
C MET A 90 8.02 16.47 13.01
N LEU A 91 6.89 15.94 13.43
CA LEU A 91 6.39 16.04 14.79
C LEU A 91 6.57 14.68 15.50
N ASN A 92 6.45 14.66 16.80
CA ASN A 92 6.54 13.41 17.58
C ASN A 92 5.28 12.54 17.40
N LYS A 93 4.98 12.15 16.16
CA LYS A 93 3.83 11.35 15.79
C LYS A 93 4.25 10.03 15.14
N ILE A 94 3.51 8.99 15.43
CA ILE A 94 3.64 7.67 14.79
C ILE A 94 2.28 7.32 14.19
N LEU A 95 2.22 7.23 12.86
CA LEU A 95 1.01 6.83 12.15
C LEU A 95 0.94 5.31 12.02
N ILE A 96 -0.20 4.73 12.33
CA ILE A 96 -0.42 3.29 12.26
C ILE A 96 -1.63 3.00 11.37
N THR A 97 -1.47 2.10 10.41
CA THR A 97 -2.59 1.63 9.57
C THR A 97 -2.49 0.12 9.37
N LEU A 98 -3.39 -0.62 9.97
CA LEU A 98 -3.43 -2.08 9.93
C LEU A 98 -4.86 -2.54 9.60
N HIS A 99 -5.03 -3.22 8.46
CA HIS A 99 -6.39 -3.57 7.99
C HIS A 99 -6.46 -4.78 7.05
N ARG A 100 -5.32 -5.36 6.65
CA ARG A 100 -5.31 -6.44 5.67
C ARG A 100 -5.96 -7.72 6.19
N ARG A 101 -6.73 -8.37 5.31
CA ARG A 101 -7.51 -9.58 5.65
C ARG A 101 -6.63 -10.75 6.06
N GLU A 102 -5.49 -10.91 5.42
CA GLU A 102 -4.52 -11.97 5.73
C GLU A 102 -3.97 -11.87 7.15
N ASP A 103 -3.98 -10.68 7.76
CA ASP A 103 -3.39 -10.41 9.06
C ASP A 103 -4.43 -10.24 10.19
N HIS A 104 -5.73 -10.40 9.89
CA HIS A 104 -6.79 -10.25 10.90
C HIS A 104 -6.64 -11.15 12.12
N HIS A 105 -6.04 -12.32 11.97
CA HIS A 105 -5.79 -13.25 13.08
C HIS A 105 -4.63 -12.82 14.00
N TRP A 106 -3.79 -11.85 13.56
CA TRP A 106 -2.72 -11.27 14.36
C TRP A 106 -3.10 -9.92 14.97
N MET A 107 -4.28 -9.36 14.65
CA MET A 107 -4.67 -8.00 15.03
C MET A 107 -4.63 -7.78 16.55
N ASP A 108 -5.02 -8.78 17.32
CA ASP A 108 -4.95 -8.76 18.78
C ASP A 108 -3.52 -8.57 19.28
N SER A 109 -2.60 -9.37 18.78
CA SER A 109 -1.18 -9.28 19.14
C SER A 109 -0.57 -7.95 18.74
N TRP A 110 -0.88 -7.46 17.55
CA TRP A 110 -0.36 -6.20 17.05
C TRP A 110 -0.86 -5.02 17.84
N PHE A 111 -2.15 -4.97 18.15
CA PHE A 111 -2.70 -3.88 18.97
C PHE A 111 -2.18 -3.90 20.40
N ASN A 112 -1.94 -5.07 20.99
CA ASN A 112 -1.29 -5.17 22.28
C ASN A 112 0.17 -4.67 22.26
N GLU A 113 0.94 -4.98 21.23
CA GLU A 113 2.31 -4.46 21.09
C GLU A 113 2.32 -2.95 20.84
N ILE A 114 1.40 -2.42 20.02
CA ILE A 114 1.25 -0.97 19.80
C ILE A 114 0.89 -0.25 21.11
N GLU A 115 -0.02 -0.81 21.91
CA GLU A 115 -0.39 -0.25 23.21
C GLU A 115 0.80 -0.24 24.19
N LYS A 116 1.63 -1.28 24.21
CA LYS A 116 2.86 -1.31 25.01
C LYS A 116 3.85 -0.24 24.54
N LEU A 117 4.05 -0.10 23.23
CA LEU A 117 4.93 0.94 22.69
C LEU A 117 4.43 2.34 23.06
N ALA A 118 3.12 2.59 23.01
CA ALA A 118 2.55 3.87 23.39
C ALA A 118 2.80 4.19 24.88
N LEU A 119 2.76 3.19 25.76
CA LEU A 119 3.11 3.34 27.17
C LEU A 119 4.62 3.55 27.39
N GLU A 120 5.46 2.86 26.64
CA GLU A 120 6.92 2.92 26.77
C GLU A 120 7.48 4.25 26.22
N TYR A 121 6.84 4.78 25.17
CA TYR A 121 7.28 6.00 24.47
C TYR A 121 6.23 7.14 24.57
N PRO A 122 5.87 7.64 25.76
CA PRO A 122 4.77 8.58 25.97
C PRO A 122 5.03 9.98 25.39
N HIS A 123 6.24 10.25 24.91
CA HIS A 123 6.57 11.49 24.19
C HIS A 123 6.20 11.45 22.70
N TYR A 124 5.81 10.27 22.15
CA TYR A 124 5.22 10.14 20.85
C TYR A 124 3.70 10.01 20.93
N GLU A 125 3.00 10.69 20.05
CA GLU A 125 1.57 10.50 19.81
C GLU A 125 1.39 9.35 18.80
N PHE A 126 0.88 8.21 19.27
CA PHE A 126 0.50 7.09 18.42
C PHE A 126 -0.91 7.33 17.89
N ILE A 127 -1.07 7.37 16.56
CA ILE A 127 -2.33 7.69 15.89
C ILE A 127 -2.72 6.51 14.99
N ILE A 128 -3.92 6.01 15.15
CA ILE A 128 -4.48 4.95 14.31
C ILE A 128 -5.86 5.36 13.77
N PRO A 129 -5.97 5.75 12.48
CA PRO A 129 -7.25 5.77 11.80
C PRO A 129 -7.76 4.34 11.66
N ILE A 130 -8.74 3.96 12.47
CA ILE A 130 -9.16 2.57 12.56
C ILE A 130 -10.02 2.20 11.35
N HIS A 131 -9.68 1.09 10.69
CA HIS A 131 -10.43 0.63 9.53
C HIS A 131 -11.85 0.18 9.92
N PRO A 132 -12.89 0.49 9.11
CA PRO A 132 -14.29 0.21 9.45
C PRO A 132 -14.66 -1.28 9.45
N ASN A 133 -13.75 -2.17 9.03
CA ASN A 133 -13.99 -3.60 9.03
C ASN A 133 -14.24 -4.11 10.45
N PRO A 134 -15.35 -4.84 10.70
CA PRO A 134 -15.66 -5.38 12.03
C PRO A 134 -14.56 -6.23 12.65
N ASN A 135 -13.76 -6.93 11.84
CA ASN A 135 -12.62 -7.73 12.31
C ASN A 135 -11.47 -6.89 12.87
N VAL A 136 -11.39 -5.63 12.50
CA VAL A 136 -10.43 -4.66 13.07
C VAL A 136 -11.08 -3.95 14.25
N GLN A 137 -12.31 -3.46 14.09
CA GLN A 137 -13.06 -2.69 15.10
C GLN A 137 -13.23 -3.42 16.43
N LYS A 138 -13.45 -4.74 16.41
CA LYS A 138 -13.64 -5.55 17.64
C LYS A 138 -12.45 -5.47 18.59
N HIS A 139 -11.25 -5.12 18.10
CA HIS A 139 -10.03 -5.01 18.90
C HIS A 139 -9.74 -3.57 19.39
N ARG A 140 -10.57 -2.58 19.01
CA ARG A 140 -10.41 -1.16 19.40
C ARG A 140 -10.24 -0.96 20.91
N HIS A 141 -10.88 -1.79 21.72
CA HIS A 141 -10.84 -1.71 23.18
C HIS A 141 -9.45 -1.93 23.80
N ILE A 142 -8.51 -2.49 23.04
CA ILE A 142 -7.11 -2.71 23.47
C ILE A 142 -6.35 -1.38 23.51
N LEU A 143 -6.65 -0.48 22.59
CA LEU A 143 -5.94 0.78 22.36
C LEU A 143 -6.45 1.86 23.34
N LYS A 144 -5.76 2.02 24.48
CA LYS A 144 -6.13 2.97 25.55
C LYS A 144 -5.24 4.21 25.57
N ASN A 145 -3.97 4.05 25.17
CA ASN A 145 -2.97 5.11 25.14
C ASN A 145 -2.63 5.54 23.71
N VAL A 146 -3.43 5.10 22.74
CA VAL A 146 -3.31 5.43 21.32
C VAL A 146 -4.47 6.33 20.91
N THR A 147 -4.21 7.37 20.15
CA THR A 147 -5.24 8.23 19.55
C THR A 147 -5.94 7.48 18.41
N VAL A 148 -7.12 6.93 18.71
CA VAL A 148 -7.92 6.19 17.72
C VAL A 148 -8.86 7.15 17.01
N LEU A 149 -8.67 7.33 15.71
CA LEU A 149 -9.52 8.15 14.85
C LEU A 149 -10.50 7.28 14.06
N GLU A 150 -11.64 7.86 13.70
CA GLU A 150 -12.52 7.26 12.71
C GLU A 150 -11.84 7.25 11.33
N PRO A 151 -12.34 6.44 10.36
CA PRO A 151 -11.77 6.41 9.02
C PRO A 151 -11.64 7.80 8.41
N LEU A 152 -10.44 8.11 7.92
CA LEU A 152 -10.12 9.42 7.35
C LEU A 152 -10.23 9.40 5.83
N GLU A 153 -10.52 10.56 5.26
CA GLU A 153 -10.28 10.79 3.85
C GLU A 153 -8.78 10.80 3.55
N HIS A 154 -8.41 10.41 2.32
CA HIS A 154 -7.01 10.29 1.92
C HIS A 154 -6.20 11.57 2.18
N LYS A 155 -6.78 12.74 1.89
CA LYS A 155 -6.12 14.04 2.13
C LYS A 155 -5.73 14.27 3.60
N ASP A 156 -6.59 13.88 4.53
CA ASP A 156 -6.34 14.06 5.95
C ASP A 156 -5.35 13.01 6.49
N LEU A 157 -5.40 11.80 5.94
CA LEU A 157 -4.40 10.77 6.22
C LEU A 157 -3.00 11.22 5.79
N ILE A 158 -2.86 11.81 4.60
CA ILE A 158 -1.58 12.32 4.09
C ILE A 158 -1.04 13.45 4.99
N LYS A 159 -1.87 14.34 5.52
CA LYS A 159 -1.42 15.37 6.48
C LYS A 159 -0.78 14.74 7.73
N ILE A 160 -1.43 13.74 8.32
CA ILE A 160 -0.89 13.03 9.48
C ILE A 160 0.42 12.29 9.10
N LEU A 161 0.46 11.66 7.93
CA LEU A 161 1.66 11.00 7.41
C LEU A 161 2.83 11.98 7.31
N MET A 162 2.60 13.17 6.73
CA MET A 162 3.62 14.20 6.58
C MET A 162 4.15 14.70 7.93
N GLU A 163 3.33 14.74 8.95
CA GLU A 163 3.69 15.14 10.31
C GLU A 163 4.38 14.03 11.11
N SER A 164 4.29 12.78 10.67
CA SER A 164 4.78 11.62 11.42
C SER A 164 6.29 11.43 11.28
N ASN A 165 6.93 10.97 12.35
CA ASN A 165 8.33 10.53 12.36
C ASN A 165 8.48 9.11 11.80
N LEU A 166 7.48 8.27 12.07
CA LEU A 166 7.47 6.87 11.71
C LEU A 166 6.07 6.47 11.28
N ILE A 167 6.00 5.56 10.32
CA ILE A 167 4.76 4.95 9.85
C ILE A 167 4.86 3.45 10.11
N ILE A 168 3.81 2.85 10.65
CA ILE A 168 3.68 1.39 10.82
C ILE A 168 2.47 0.97 9.99
N SER A 169 2.69 0.22 8.91
CA SER A 169 1.61 -0.03 7.94
C SER A 169 1.69 -1.39 7.25
N ASP A 170 0.52 -1.95 6.97
CA ASP A 170 0.34 -3.08 6.05
C ASP A 170 -0.13 -2.64 4.65
N SER A 171 -0.30 -1.33 4.41
CA SER A 171 -0.76 -0.76 3.14
C SER A 171 0.38 -0.59 2.13
N GLY A 172 0.19 -1.10 0.89
CA GLY A 172 1.14 -0.88 -0.20
C GLY A 172 1.24 0.59 -0.62
N GLY A 173 0.12 1.31 -0.70
CA GLY A 173 0.10 2.73 -1.06
C GLY A 173 0.86 3.60 -0.07
N LEU A 174 0.64 3.38 1.24
CA LEU A 174 1.34 4.15 2.28
C LEU A 174 2.85 3.92 2.31
N GLN A 175 3.34 2.78 1.82
CA GLN A 175 4.79 2.55 1.63
C GLN A 175 5.36 3.53 0.60
N GLU A 176 4.67 3.71 -0.53
CA GLU A 176 5.08 4.62 -1.61
C GLU A 176 4.93 6.09 -1.18
N GLU A 177 3.81 6.44 -0.57
CA GLU A 177 3.55 7.78 -0.04
C GLU A 177 4.53 8.18 1.07
N GLY A 178 4.83 7.26 1.99
CA GLY A 178 5.84 7.44 3.02
C GLY A 178 7.23 7.67 2.43
N SER A 179 7.63 6.85 1.45
CA SER A 179 8.90 7.01 0.75
C SER A 179 8.99 8.33 0.00
N PHE A 180 7.90 8.77 -0.66
CA PHE A 180 7.83 10.06 -1.35
C PHE A 180 8.13 11.24 -0.41
N PHE A 181 7.59 11.21 0.80
CA PHE A 181 7.84 12.23 1.83
C PHE A 181 9.09 11.96 2.68
N ASN A 182 9.96 11.03 2.26
CA ASN A 182 11.19 10.67 2.97
C ASN A 182 10.94 10.21 4.42
N LYS A 183 9.84 9.50 4.65
CA LYS A 183 9.47 8.92 5.95
C LYS A 183 9.96 7.47 6.04
N LYS A 184 10.28 7.03 7.25
CA LYS A 184 10.53 5.61 7.52
C LYS A 184 9.20 4.88 7.69
N VAL A 185 9.10 3.70 7.08
CA VAL A 185 7.90 2.86 7.15
C VAL A 185 8.27 1.47 7.64
N ILE A 186 7.69 1.04 8.75
CA ILE A 186 7.73 -0.36 9.18
C ILE A 186 6.60 -1.09 8.45
N VAL A 187 7.00 -2.01 7.58
CA VAL A 187 6.07 -2.77 6.75
C VAL A 187 5.61 -4.02 7.48
N CYS A 188 4.35 -4.02 7.90
CA CYS A 188 3.73 -5.14 8.61
C CYS A 188 3.16 -6.17 7.64
N ARG A 189 4.03 -6.82 6.84
CA ARG A 189 3.65 -7.81 5.83
C ARG A 189 4.74 -8.88 5.69
N LYS A 190 4.34 -10.11 5.39
CA LYS A 190 5.29 -11.21 5.09
C LYS A 190 5.97 -11.04 3.73
N THR A 191 5.27 -10.47 2.77
CA THR A 191 5.77 -10.24 1.41
C THR A 191 5.33 -8.86 0.93
N THR A 192 6.20 -8.19 0.19
CA THR A 192 5.86 -6.94 -0.49
C THR A 192 6.07 -7.08 -2.00
N GLU A 193 5.19 -6.50 -2.77
CA GLU A 193 5.34 -6.33 -4.22
C GLU A 193 6.15 -5.08 -4.60
N ARG A 194 6.70 -4.37 -3.59
CA ARG A 194 7.49 -3.13 -3.71
C ARG A 194 8.86 -3.25 -3.03
N PRO A 195 9.72 -4.18 -3.46
CA PRO A 195 11.01 -4.44 -2.79
C PRO A 195 12.01 -3.29 -2.94
N GLU A 196 11.78 -2.37 -3.87
CA GLU A 196 12.65 -1.20 -4.10
C GLU A 196 12.73 -0.29 -2.86
N GLY A 197 11.62 -0.13 -2.13
CA GLY A 197 11.59 0.66 -0.90
C GLY A 197 12.49 0.10 0.19
N ILE A 198 12.67 -1.22 0.24
CA ILE A 198 13.59 -1.89 1.19
C ILE A 198 15.04 -1.53 0.85
N SER A 199 15.40 -1.58 -0.43
CA SER A 199 16.78 -1.30 -0.88
C SER A 199 17.21 0.15 -0.65
N THR A 200 16.26 1.09 -0.61
CA THR A 200 16.52 2.51 -0.34
C THR A 200 16.59 2.86 1.15
N GLY A 201 16.24 1.92 2.04
CA GLY A 201 16.25 2.11 3.49
C GLY A 201 15.07 2.93 4.03
N HIS A 202 14.01 3.11 3.25
CA HIS A 202 12.76 3.76 3.70
C HIS A 202 11.73 2.76 4.23
N LEU A 203 11.83 1.49 3.87
CA LEU A 203 10.98 0.38 4.34
C LEU A 203 11.76 -0.57 5.20
#